data_3ffda7ca84bdc70472b2d21c43bdf656
#
_entry.id   3ffda7ca84bdc70472b2d21c43bdf656
#
_cell.length_a   1.000
_cell.length_b   1.000
_cell.length_c   1.000
_cell.angle_alpha   90.00
_cell.angle_beta   90.00
_cell.angle_gamma   90.00
#
_symmetry.space_group_name_H-M   'P 1'
#
loop_
_entity.id
_entity.type
_entity.pdbx_description
1 polymer ?
#
loop_
_entity_poly.entity_id
_entity_poly.type
_entity_poly.pdbx_seq_one_letter_code
_entity_poly.pdbx_strand_id
1 'polypeptide(L)'
;MNRLFCIITFIYFIVCEPTFSQQNQTASFKIMSYNVENYFDVVDDSLTNDSEYLPGGMRGWNYEKYIFKQAQISKVIAALGAWEGPALIGLCEVESEKCLKYLTNYAGLKSFKYKYAHFESPDARGIDVALLYQPLAFKLIHKEAVSIHFPDNPTIKTRDLLYVMGKVPTGDTLHVFMCHFPSRLGGALESAHKRNYVASVLHTKTDSILGRNNKANIVIMGDFNDYPTDASLQKALGAKRLEKPYASNQLYNFMYSIHESNKGSHKHDGSWGALDQIIVSGNLLTSKTFYCHEAKVFDAEFLLENDLKFLGKQPFRTYNGMKYQKGFSDHLPVYVDFFMKDL
;
A
#
# COMPACT_ATOMS: atom_id res chain seq x y z
N MET A 1 -35.68 81.52 26.05
CA MET A 1 -36.08 80.21 26.56
C MET A 1 -35.63 79.16 25.54
N ASN A 2 -34.40 78.65 25.68
CA ASN A 2 -33.83 77.64 24.79
C ASN A 2 -33.97 76.26 25.45
N ARG A 3 -34.72 75.36 24.79
CA ARG A 3 -34.82 73.97 25.21
C ARG A 3 -33.79 73.16 24.47
N LEU A 4 -32.82 72.64 25.25
CA LEU A 4 -31.77 71.68 24.72
C LEU A 4 -32.41 70.30 24.70
N PHE A 5 -32.49 69.70 23.51
CA PHE A 5 -32.84 68.28 23.33
C PHE A 5 -31.54 67.42 23.35
N CYS A 6 -31.39 66.63 24.44
CA CYS A 6 -30.35 65.57 24.44
C CYS A 6 -30.88 64.34 23.74
N ILE A 7 -30.24 63.98 22.64
CA ILE A 7 -30.45 62.71 21.92
C ILE A 7 -29.48 61.70 22.56
N ILE A 8 -30.01 60.71 23.27
CA ILE A 8 -29.25 59.57 23.78
C ILE A 8 -29.26 58.48 22.71
N THR A 9 -28.11 58.28 22.05
CA THR A 9 -27.90 57.20 21.07
C THR A 9 -27.50 55.93 21.83
N PHE A 10 -28.36 54.92 21.85
CA PHE A 10 -28.03 53.58 22.33
C PHE A 10 -27.22 52.85 21.24
N ILE A 11 -25.94 52.61 21.51
CA ILE A 11 -25.09 51.73 20.69
C ILE A 11 -25.27 50.32 21.22
N TYR A 12 -25.98 49.47 20.45
CA TYR A 12 -26.02 48.04 20.69
C TYR A 12 -24.68 47.42 20.20
N PHE A 13 -23.84 46.98 21.10
CA PHE A 13 -22.73 46.10 20.83
C PHE A 13 -23.30 44.69 20.60
N ILE A 14 -23.33 44.23 19.33
CA ILE A 14 -23.54 42.81 19.00
C ILE A 14 -22.23 42.14 19.31
N VAL A 15 -22.14 41.45 20.46
CA VAL A 15 -21.06 40.54 20.77
C VAL A 15 -21.30 39.28 19.91
N CYS A 16 -20.59 39.21 18.78
CA CYS A 16 -20.54 37.99 17.99
C CYS A 16 -19.59 37.02 18.71
N GLU A 17 -20.15 36.09 19.50
CA GLU A 17 -19.36 35.02 20.07
C GLU A 17 -18.91 34.10 18.89
N PRO A 18 -17.60 33.82 18.75
CA PRO A 18 -17.15 32.83 17.77
C PRO A 18 -17.64 31.46 18.24
N THR A 19 -18.62 30.91 17.55
CA THR A 19 -18.96 29.51 17.65
C THR A 19 -17.79 28.72 17.13
N PHE A 20 -16.87 28.30 18.00
CA PHE A 20 -15.92 27.25 17.71
C PHE A 20 -16.70 25.95 17.49
N SER A 21 -16.99 25.64 16.25
CA SER A 21 -17.34 24.29 15.88
C SER A 21 -16.13 23.41 16.26
N GLN A 22 -16.22 22.67 17.35
CA GLN A 22 -15.35 21.54 17.62
C GLN A 22 -15.61 20.53 16.49
N GLN A 23 -14.85 20.65 15.39
CA GLN A 23 -14.61 19.51 14.51
C GLN A 23 -13.91 18.48 15.38
N ASN A 24 -14.62 17.42 15.77
CA ASN A 24 -14.02 16.21 16.31
C ASN A 24 -12.95 15.77 15.32
N GLN A 25 -11.68 16.03 15.62
CA GLN A 25 -10.55 15.56 14.85
C GLN A 25 -10.55 14.04 14.99
N THR A 26 -11.06 13.38 13.96
CA THR A 26 -10.96 11.92 13.82
C THR A 26 -9.49 11.58 13.66
N ALA A 27 -8.94 10.77 14.55
CA ALA A 27 -7.57 10.30 14.46
C ALA A 27 -7.38 9.59 13.11
N SER A 28 -6.35 9.96 12.37
CA SER A 28 -6.04 9.40 11.05
C SER A 28 -5.24 8.11 11.23
N PHE A 29 -5.73 7.00 10.67
CA PHE A 29 -5.01 5.72 10.58
C PHE A 29 -4.72 5.48 9.10
N LYS A 30 -3.47 5.69 8.69
CA LYS A 30 -3.05 5.59 7.29
C LYS A 30 -2.48 4.21 6.99
N ILE A 31 -2.92 3.62 5.86
CA ILE A 31 -2.35 2.39 5.29
C ILE A 31 -1.70 2.75 3.96
N MET A 32 -0.48 2.27 3.75
CA MET A 32 0.32 2.46 2.54
C MET A 32 0.70 1.11 1.95
N SER A 33 0.67 0.98 0.62
CA SER A 33 1.27 -0.12 -0.13
C SER A 33 2.33 0.44 -1.09
N TYR A 34 3.49 -0.21 -1.16
CA TYR A 34 4.60 0.25 -1.99
C TYR A 34 5.45 -0.91 -2.50
N ASN A 35 5.48 -1.10 -3.82
CA ASN A 35 6.51 -1.90 -4.44
C ASN A 35 7.79 -1.06 -4.46
N VAL A 36 8.83 -1.54 -3.76
CA VAL A 36 10.07 -0.78 -3.57
C VAL A 36 11.11 -1.02 -4.66
N GLU A 37 10.81 -1.78 -5.69
CA GLU A 37 11.74 -2.13 -6.80
C GLU A 37 13.04 -2.75 -6.29
N ASN A 38 13.03 -4.07 -6.05
CA ASN A 38 14.23 -4.87 -5.78
C ASN A 38 15.09 -4.39 -4.60
N TYR A 39 14.53 -4.47 -3.40
CA TYR A 39 15.26 -4.13 -2.18
C TYR A 39 16.05 -5.34 -1.68
N PHE A 40 17.23 -5.54 -2.29
CA PHE A 40 18.20 -6.59 -1.97
C PHE A 40 19.27 -6.07 -1.00
N ASP A 41 19.82 -6.96 -0.17
CA ASP A 41 21.08 -6.70 0.52
C ASP A 41 22.29 -6.99 -0.41
N VAL A 42 23.47 -7.25 0.10
CA VAL A 42 24.70 -7.47 -0.70
C VAL A 42 25.33 -8.84 -0.43
N VAL A 43 24.57 -9.72 0.20
CA VAL A 43 25.03 -11.05 0.62
C VAL A 43 24.31 -12.07 -0.24
N ASP A 44 25.06 -12.95 -0.87
CA ASP A 44 24.57 -14.04 -1.72
C ASP A 44 23.66 -14.99 -0.91
N ASP A 45 22.43 -15.18 -1.36
CA ASP A 45 21.55 -16.23 -0.90
C ASP A 45 21.61 -17.40 -1.87
N SER A 46 22.36 -18.43 -1.50
CA SER A 46 22.57 -19.62 -2.33
C SER A 46 21.29 -20.40 -2.69
N LEU A 47 20.15 -20.07 -2.10
CA LEU A 47 18.86 -20.72 -2.35
C LEU A 47 18.03 -20.00 -3.42
N THR A 48 18.45 -18.79 -3.81
CA THR A 48 17.72 -17.92 -4.74
C THR A 48 18.60 -17.45 -5.89
N ASN A 49 18.01 -16.81 -6.89
CA ASN A 49 18.76 -16.23 -8.02
C ASN A 49 18.83 -14.69 -7.86
N ASP A 50 19.61 -14.27 -6.89
CA ASP A 50 19.87 -12.85 -6.55
C ASP A 50 21.16 -12.31 -7.21
N SER A 51 21.86 -13.12 -7.98
CA SER A 51 23.20 -12.85 -8.53
C SER A 51 23.35 -11.50 -9.25
N GLU A 52 22.28 -10.94 -9.83
CA GLU A 52 22.30 -9.60 -10.42
C GLU A 52 22.52 -8.49 -9.36
N TYR A 53 22.10 -8.74 -8.11
CA TYR A 53 22.11 -7.79 -7.00
C TYR A 53 23.27 -8.01 -6.03
N LEU A 54 24.34 -8.64 -6.49
CA LEU A 54 25.59 -8.78 -5.74
C LEU A 54 26.65 -7.76 -6.21
N PRO A 55 27.69 -7.49 -5.39
CA PRO A 55 28.78 -6.58 -5.78
C PRO A 55 29.50 -6.96 -7.08
N GLY A 56 29.62 -8.25 -7.37
CA GLY A 56 30.16 -8.77 -8.63
C GLY A 56 29.13 -9.01 -9.73
N GLY A 57 27.85 -8.77 -9.46
CA GLY A 57 26.75 -8.99 -10.37
C GLY A 57 26.62 -7.92 -11.46
N MET A 58 25.76 -8.16 -12.45
CA MET A 58 25.60 -7.28 -13.62
C MET A 58 25.17 -5.86 -13.27
N ARG A 59 24.43 -5.65 -12.16
CA ARG A 59 23.99 -4.33 -11.67
C ARG A 59 25.05 -3.65 -10.80
N GLY A 60 26.13 -4.38 -10.44
CA GLY A 60 27.16 -3.89 -9.53
C GLY A 60 26.55 -3.37 -8.23
N TRP A 61 25.60 -4.14 -7.67
CA TRP A 61 24.88 -3.80 -6.46
C TRP A 61 25.81 -3.94 -5.27
N ASN A 62 26.11 -2.84 -4.58
CA ASN A 62 27.07 -2.81 -3.49
C ASN A 62 26.44 -2.19 -2.23
N TYR A 63 27.19 -2.20 -1.14
CA TYR A 63 26.73 -1.70 0.16
C TYR A 63 26.29 -0.23 0.12
N GLU A 64 26.97 0.62 -0.66
CA GLU A 64 26.60 2.03 -0.81
C GLU A 64 25.22 2.18 -1.46
N LYS A 65 24.95 1.43 -2.54
CA LYS A 65 23.65 1.43 -3.22
C LYS A 65 22.54 0.86 -2.31
N TYR A 66 22.86 -0.18 -1.54
CA TYR A 66 21.94 -0.77 -0.58
C TYR A 66 21.52 0.24 0.50
N ILE A 67 22.48 0.93 1.13
CA ILE A 67 22.19 1.97 2.13
C ILE A 67 21.43 3.14 1.52
N PHE A 68 21.80 3.54 0.29
CA PHE A 68 21.09 4.60 -0.43
C PHE A 68 19.63 4.19 -0.69
N LYS A 69 19.36 2.96 -1.12
CA LYS A 69 18.01 2.44 -1.33
C LYS A 69 17.17 2.47 -0.05
N GLN A 70 17.74 2.07 1.08
CA GLN A 70 17.08 2.19 2.38
C GLN A 70 16.69 3.63 2.72
N ALA A 71 17.59 4.58 2.48
CA ALA A 71 17.31 5.99 2.71
C ALA A 71 16.18 6.50 1.81
N GLN A 72 16.15 6.06 0.53
CA GLN A 72 15.08 6.41 -0.39
C GLN A 72 13.73 5.84 0.05
N ILE A 73 13.66 4.56 0.42
CA ILE A 73 12.44 3.93 0.95
C ILE A 73 11.96 4.69 2.21
N SER A 74 12.88 4.96 3.14
CA SER A 74 12.58 5.71 4.37
C SER A 74 12.05 7.11 4.09
N LYS A 75 12.64 7.82 3.11
CA LYS A 75 12.20 9.16 2.69
C LYS A 75 10.76 9.14 2.17
N VAL A 76 10.41 8.14 1.34
CA VAL A 76 9.05 8.00 0.81
C VAL A 76 8.04 7.78 1.92
N ILE A 77 8.32 6.86 2.83
CA ILE A 77 7.45 6.54 3.97
C ILE A 77 7.27 7.76 4.88
N ALA A 78 8.35 8.46 5.22
CA ALA A 78 8.29 9.65 6.05
C ALA A 78 7.54 10.80 5.36
N ALA A 79 7.74 11.00 4.06
CA ALA A 79 7.06 12.04 3.31
C ALA A 79 5.54 11.83 3.22
N LEU A 80 5.09 10.57 3.05
CA LEU A 80 3.67 10.25 3.04
C LEU A 80 3.02 10.34 4.43
N GLY A 81 3.72 9.90 5.46
CA GLY A 81 3.18 9.81 6.81
C GLY A 81 3.40 11.03 7.68
N ALA A 82 4.14 12.04 7.19
CA ALA A 82 4.54 13.22 7.95
C ALA A 82 5.19 12.85 9.30
N TRP A 83 4.78 13.47 10.41
CA TRP A 83 5.40 13.27 11.73
C TRP A 83 5.08 11.92 12.37
N GLU A 84 3.91 11.34 12.07
CA GLU A 84 3.43 10.12 12.74
C GLU A 84 3.78 8.85 11.95
N GLY A 85 4.01 8.98 10.64
CA GLY A 85 4.16 7.85 9.73
C GLY A 85 2.84 7.10 9.49
N PRO A 86 2.74 6.29 8.42
CA PRO A 86 1.60 5.42 8.22
C PRO A 86 1.51 4.35 9.32
N ALA A 87 0.29 4.02 9.77
CA ALA A 87 0.08 2.98 10.79
C ALA A 87 0.48 1.58 10.29
N LEU A 88 0.19 1.30 9.01
CA LEU A 88 0.56 0.06 8.31
C LEU A 88 1.22 0.39 6.96
N ILE A 89 2.27 -0.36 6.62
CA ILE A 89 2.98 -0.22 5.35
C ILE A 89 3.23 -1.62 4.78
N GLY A 90 2.57 -1.92 3.67
CA GLY A 90 2.87 -3.09 2.87
C GLY A 90 4.00 -2.81 1.90
N LEU A 91 5.00 -3.66 1.87
CA LEU A 91 6.13 -3.59 0.95
C LEU A 91 6.15 -4.82 0.04
N CYS A 92 6.38 -4.61 -1.25
CA CYS A 92 6.70 -5.67 -2.22
C CYS A 92 8.17 -5.56 -2.63
N GLU A 93 8.76 -6.68 -3.05
CA GLU A 93 10.14 -6.80 -3.52
C GLU A 93 11.17 -6.53 -2.43
N VAL A 94 10.94 -7.08 -1.26
CA VAL A 94 11.90 -7.12 -0.15
C VAL A 94 12.56 -8.50 -0.16
N GLU A 95 13.88 -8.55 -0.14
CA GLU A 95 14.63 -9.80 -0.18
C GLU A 95 14.50 -10.60 1.12
N SER A 96 14.72 -9.97 2.28
CA SER A 96 14.93 -10.72 3.50
C SER A 96 14.49 -9.99 4.77
N GLU A 97 14.33 -10.74 5.86
CA GLU A 97 14.13 -10.18 7.20
C GLU A 97 15.25 -9.23 7.60
N LYS A 98 16.48 -9.47 7.16
CA LYS A 98 17.64 -8.60 7.41
C LYS A 98 17.42 -7.22 6.81
N CYS A 99 16.91 -7.12 5.58
CA CYS A 99 16.53 -5.86 4.95
C CYS A 99 15.52 -5.09 5.79
N LEU A 100 14.47 -5.76 6.28
CA LEU A 100 13.44 -5.16 7.14
C LEU A 100 14.01 -4.68 8.48
N LYS A 101 14.86 -5.48 9.11
CA LYS A 101 15.53 -5.12 10.37
C LYS A 101 16.38 -3.86 10.21
N TYR A 102 17.14 -3.76 9.12
CA TYR A 102 17.94 -2.56 8.87
C TYR A 102 17.07 -1.35 8.55
N LEU A 103 16.03 -1.50 7.74
CA LEU A 103 15.10 -0.43 7.40
C LEU A 103 14.41 0.16 8.64
N THR A 104 13.97 -0.70 9.56
CA THR A 104 13.19 -0.27 10.74
C THR A 104 14.06 0.21 11.91
N ASN A 105 15.29 -0.30 12.07
CA ASN A 105 16.09 -0.01 13.24
C ASN A 105 17.27 0.95 12.99
N TYR A 106 17.75 1.07 11.74
CA TYR A 106 18.97 1.82 11.43
C TYR A 106 18.80 2.90 10.38
N ALA A 107 17.79 2.76 9.49
CA ALA A 107 17.47 3.78 8.51
C ALA A 107 16.59 4.90 9.11
N GLY A 108 16.11 5.81 8.30
CA GLY A 108 15.29 6.95 8.70
C GLY A 108 13.98 6.60 9.42
N LEU A 109 13.60 5.30 9.49
CA LEU A 109 12.37 4.85 10.15
C LEU A 109 12.52 4.51 11.63
N LYS A 110 13.72 4.56 12.19
CA LYS A 110 13.98 4.20 13.60
C LYS A 110 13.09 4.94 14.60
N SER A 111 12.82 6.22 14.38
CA SER A 111 11.98 7.04 15.25
C SER A 111 10.51 6.61 15.27
N PHE A 112 10.01 6.02 14.19
CA PHE A 112 8.62 5.56 14.07
C PHE A 112 8.36 4.23 14.77
N LYS A 113 9.42 3.53 15.23
CA LYS A 113 9.35 2.28 16.02
C LYS A 113 8.53 1.17 15.35
N TYR A 114 8.62 1.06 14.02
CA TYR A 114 7.94 -0.02 13.30
C TYR A 114 8.44 -1.39 13.74
N LYS A 115 7.49 -2.33 13.84
CA LYS A 115 7.72 -3.76 13.79
C LYS A 115 7.29 -4.29 12.43
N TYR A 116 7.58 -5.55 12.13
CA TYR A 116 7.23 -6.15 10.84
C TYR A 116 6.68 -7.57 10.98
N ALA A 117 5.86 -7.94 10.01
CA ALA A 117 5.45 -9.30 9.72
C ALA A 117 6.00 -9.67 8.34
N HIS A 118 6.66 -10.79 8.25
CA HIS A 118 7.32 -11.29 7.05
C HIS A 118 7.45 -12.81 7.13
N PHE A 119 7.53 -13.46 5.98
CA PHE A 119 7.93 -14.85 5.79
C PHE A 119 8.73 -14.92 4.50
N GLU A 120 9.77 -15.74 4.50
CA GLU A 120 10.48 -16.13 3.29
C GLU A 120 9.54 -16.98 2.43
N SER A 121 9.43 -16.68 1.14
CA SER A 121 8.61 -17.40 0.18
C SER A 121 9.47 -18.15 -0.83
N PRO A 122 8.91 -19.13 -1.55
CA PRO A 122 9.70 -19.90 -2.52
C PRO A 122 9.95 -19.18 -3.86
N ASP A 123 9.85 -17.85 -3.93
CA ASP A 123 10.15 -17.10 -5.17
C ASP A 123 11.59 -17.33 -5.62
N ALA A 124 11.78 -17.59 -6.91
CA ALA A 124 13.09 -17.93 -7.43
C ALA A 124 14.11 -16.78 -7.37
N ARG A 125 13.65 -15.52 -7.28
CA ARG A 125 14.53 -14.33 -7.14
C ARG A 125 14.83 -14.01 -5.69
N GLY A 126 14.14 -14.67 -4.73
CA GLY A 126 14.26 -14.35 -3.31
C GLY A 126 13.62 -13.02 -2.93
N ILE A 127 12.50 -12.65 -3.55
CA ILE A 127 11.78 -11.43 -3.17
C ILE A 127 10.44 -11.78 -2.54
N ASP A 128 10.10 -11.04 -1.51
CA ASP A 128 8.93 -11.27 -0.67
C ASP A 128 8.04 -10.05 -0.52
N VAL A 129 6.95 -10.25 0.21
CA VAL A 129 6.10 -9.20 0.72
C VAL A 129 6.28 -9.07 2.23
N ALA A 130 6.16 -7.84 2.73
CA ALA A 130 6.26 -7.56 4.16
C ALA A 130 5.21 -6.54 4.59
N LEU A 131 4.80 -6.59 5.86
CA LEU A 131 3.96 -5.58 6.49
C LEU A 131 4.72 -4.95 7.65
N LEU A 132 5.04 -3.64 7.55
CA LEU A 132 5.48 -2.86 8.69
C LEU A 132 4.25 -2.32 9.42
N TYR A 133 4.31 -2.28 10.74
CA TYR A 133 3.22 -1.77 11.57
C TYR A 133 3.73 -1.03 12.81
N GLN A 134 3.02 -0.01 13.22
CA GLN A 134 3.25 0.69 14.48
C GLN A 134 2.52 -0.04 15.61
N PRO A 135 3.20 -0.55 16.65
CA PRO A 135 2.56 -1.35 17.70
C PRO A 135 1.45 -0.63 18.49
N LEU A 136 1.52 0.70 18.55
CA LEU A 136 0.49 1.52 19.21
C LEU A 136 -0.77 1.69 18.35
N ALA A 137 -0.62 1.65 17.03
CA ALA A 137 -1.73 1.79 16.08
C ALA A 137 -2.32 0.41 15.67
N PHE A 138 -1.51 -0.66 15.72
CA PHE A 138 -1.94 -1.99 15.31
C PHE A 138 -1.34 -3.06 16.22
N LYS A 139 -2.20 -3.68 17.04
CA LYS A 139 -1.81 -4.80 17.91
C LYS A 139 -1.90 -6.10 17.13
N LEU A 140 -0.75 -6.59 16.63
CA LEU A 140 -0.65 -7.89 15.93
C LEU A 140 -1.17 -9.02 16.81
N ILE A 141 -2.06 -9.87 16.27
CA ILE A 141 -2.61 -11.07 16.90
C ILE A 141 -2.13 -12.33 16.20
N HIS A 142 -2.15 -12.33 14.86
CA HIS A 142 -1.83 -13.49 14.04
C HIS A 142 -1.16 -13.08 12.75
N LYS A 143 -0.24 -13.91 12.26
CA LYS A 143 0.35 -13.81 10.91
C LYS A 143 0.48 -15.20 10.29
N GLU A 144 0.30 -15.29 8.98
CA GLU A 144 0.33 -16.55 8.23
C GLU A 144 0.87 -16.30 6.81
N ALA A 145 1.73 -17.18 6.33
CA ALA A 145 2.06 -17.29 4.91
C ALA A 145 1.01 -18.16 4.22
N VAL A 146 0.27 -17.59 3.27
CA VAL A 146 -0.69 -18.35 2.45
C VAL A 146 0.04 -18.81 1.21
N SER A 147 0.48 -20.06 1.22
CA SER A 147 1.32 -20.62 0.18
C SER A 147 0.57 -20.84 -1.13
N ILE A 148 1.26 -20.54 -2.24
CA ILE A 148 0.74 -20.67 -3.60
C ILE A 148 1.36 -21.90 -4.26
N HIS A 149 0.53 -22.87 -4.59
CA HIS A 149 0.91 -24.09 -5.28
C HIS A 149 0.08 -24.26 -6.55
N PHE A 150 0.70 -24.07 -7.71
CA PHE A 150 0.00 -24.22 -9.00
C PHE A 150 -0.29 -25.71 -9.27
N PRO A 151 -1.56 -26.14 -9.36
CA PRO A 151 -1.91 -27.56 -9.53
C PRO A 151 -1.43 -28.12 -10.85
N ASP A 152 -1.45 -27.29 -11.91
CA ASP A 152 -1.06 -27.73 -13.27
C ASP A 152 0.47 -27.77 -13.48
N ASN A 153 1.24 -27.09 -12.62
CA ASN A 153 2.69 -27.09 -12.66
C ASN A 153 3.33 -26.83 -11.29
N PRO A 154 3.54 -27.88 -10.47
CA PRO A 154 4.11 -27.74 -9.13
C PRO A 154 5.53 -27.19 -9.07
N THR A 155 6.23 -27.13 -10.21
CA THR A 155 7.60 -26.58 -10.28
C THR A 155 7.64 -25.06 -10.34
N ILE A 156 6.51 -24.40 -10.67
CA ILE A 156 6.42 -22.95 -10.67
C ILE A 156 6.40 -22.47 -9.22
N LYS A 157 7.41 -21.70 -8.88
CA LYS A 157 7.53 -21.04 -7.58
C LYS A 157 7.15 -19.57 -7.70
N THR A 158 6.50 -19.03 -6.69
CA THR A 158 6.11 -17.61 -6.62
C THR A 158 6.02 -17.18 -5.16
N ARG A 159 5.82 -15.88 -4.93
CA ARG A 159 5.60 -15.33 -3.58
C ARG A 159 4.35 -15.90 -2.95
N ASP A 160 4.41 -16.16 -1.66
CA ASP A 160 3.26 -16.40 -0.83
C ASP A 160 2.48 -15.11 -0.59
N LEU A 161 1.20 -15.21 -0.22
CA LEU A 161 0.46 -14.06 0.27
C LEU A 161 0.71 -13.94 1.77
N LEU A 162 0.99 -12.73 2.25
CA LEU A 162 1.11 -12.49 3.69
C LEU A 162 -0.26 -12.09 4.25
N TYR A 163 -0.80 -12.93 5.12
CA TYR A 163 -1.99 -12.62 5.90
C TYR A 163 -1.60 -12.19 7.32
N VAL A 164 -2.17 -11.07 7.77
CA VAL A 164 -1.96 -10.52 9.12
C VAL A 164 -3.29 -10.13 9.71
N MET A 165 -3.51 -10.47 10.99
CA MET A 165 -4.69 -10.07 11.74
C MET A 165 -4.27 -9.35 13.02
N GLY A 166 -4.92 -8.23 13.32
CA GLY A 166 -4.65 -7.46 14.53
C GLY A 166 -5.82 -6.58 14.93
N LYS A 167 -5.63 -5.84 16.02
CA LYS A 167 -6.60 -4.86 16.50
C LYS A 167 -6.13 -3.45 16.25
N VAL A 168 -7.04 -2.62 15.77
CA VAL A 168 -6.88 -1.16 15.66
C VAL A 168 -7.32 -0.47 16.98
N PRO A 169 -7.02 0.83 17.19
CA PRO A 169 -7.32 1.52 18.45
C PRO A 169 -8.79 1.52 18.86
N THR A 170 -9.72 1.47 17.91
CA THR A 170 -11.17 1.34 18.21
C THR A 170 -11.56 -0.02 18.79
N GLY A 171 -10.61 -0.98 18.90
CA GLY A 171 -10.89 -2.35 19.33
C GLY A 171 -11.37 -3.27 18.21
N ASP A 172 -11.64 -2.73 17.02
CA ASP A 172 -12.01 -3.52 15.85
C ASP A 172 -10.87 -4.45 15.41
N THR A 173 -11.23 -5.63 14.94
CA THR A 173 -10.27 -6.53 14.28
C THR A 173 -10.13 -6.13 12.83
N LEU A 174 -8.88 -6.00 12.37
CA LEU A 174 -8.53 -5.74 10.98
C LEU A 174 -7.74 -6.93 10.42
N HIS A 175 -8.19 -7.45 9.29
CA HIS A 175 -7.54 -8.47 8.48
C HIS A 175 -6.82 -7.79 7.33
N VAL A 176 -5.52 -8.03 7.19
CA VAL A 176 -4.68 -7.40 6.15
C VAL A 176 -4.05 -8.50 5.32
N PHE A 177 -4.19 -8.41 4.00
CA PHE A 177 -3.47 -9.24 3.05
C PHE A 177 -2.48 -8.36 2.29
N MET A 178 -1.22 -8.77 2.29
CA MET A 178 -0.18 -8.18 1.45
C MET A 178 0.13 -9.15 0.32
N CYS A 179 0.07 -8.65 -0.92
CA CYS A 179 0.11 -9.45 -2.13
C CYS A 179 1.18 -8.93 -3.11
N HIS A 180 1.87 -9.86 -3.78
CA HIS A 180 2.64 -9.54 -4.97
C HIS A 180 2.42 -10.67 -5.99
N PHE A 181 1.52 -10.43 -6.94
CA PHE A 181 1.12 -11.43 -7.93
C PHE A 181 2.20 -11.68 -8.97
N PRO A 182 2.15 -12.85 -9.68
CA PRO A 182 3.07 -13.15 -10.77
C PRO A 182 3.10 -12.05 -11.82
N SER A 183 4.32 -11.67 -12.22
CA SER A 183 4.54 -10.58 -13.19
C SER A 183 3.95 -10.89 -14.57
N ARG A 184 3.85 -9.86 -15.41
CA ARG A 184 3.45 -9.97 -16.82
C ARG A 184 4.58 -10.40 -17.75
N LEU A 185 5.71 -10.86 -17.19
CA LEU A 185 6.86 -11.34 -17.94
C LEU A 185 6.45 -12.49 -18.88
N GLY A 186 6.86 -12.40 -20.16
CA GLY A 186 6.46 -13.33 -21.20
C GLY A 186 5.11 -13.02 -21.85
N GLY A 187 4.42 -11.95 -21.40
CA GLY A 187 3.13 -11.49 -21.93
C GLY A 187 2.04 -11.46 -20.87
N ALA A 188 1.19 -10.43 -20.96
CA ALA A 188 0.12 -10.24 -19.98
C ALA A 188 -0.94 -11.36 -20.06
N LEU A 189 -1.28 -11.80 -21.27
CA LEU A 189 -2.26 -12.86 -21.51
C LEU A 189 -1.69 -14.24 -21.16
N GLU A 190 -0.45 -14.51 -21.55
CA GLU A 190 0.25 -15.77 -21.31
C GLU A 190 0.42 -16.06 -19.82
N SER A 191 0.65 -15.03 -19.02
CA SER A 191 0.83 -15.15 -17.57
C SER A 191 -0.49 -14.98 -16.77
N ALA A 192 -1.60 -14.61 -17.41
CA ALA A 192 -2.87 -14.29 -16.75
C ALA A 192 -3.42 -15.46 -15.92
N HIS A 193 -3.25 -16.71 -16.40
CA HIS A 193 -3.71 -17.91 -15.67
C HIS A 193 -3.08 -18.02 -14.28
N LYS A 194 -1.81 -17.60 -14.10
CA LYS A 194 -1.11 -17.61 -12.81
C LYS A 194 -1.74 -16.58 -11.86
N ARG A 195 -1.98 -15.37 -12.34
CA ARG A 195 -2.61 -14.31 -11.53
C ARG A 195 -4.05 -14.65 -11.16
N ASN A 196 -4.81 -15.24 -12.10
CA ASN A 196 -6.16 -15.75 -11.82
C ASN A 196 -6.15 -16.81 -10.71
N TYR A 197 -5.18 -17.73 -10.73
CA TYR A 197 -5.06 -18.74 -9.71
C TYR A 197 -4.74 -18.14 -8.34
N VAL A 198 -3.74 -17.26 -8.24
CA VAL A 198 -3.40 -16.58 -6.98
C VAL A 198 -4.60 -15.79 -6.44
N ALA A 199 -5.34 -15.11 -7.31
CA ALA A 199 -6.57 -14.40 -6.97
C ALA A 199 -7.66 -15.35 -6.42
N SER A 200 -7.80 -16.56 -6.96
CA SER A 200 -8.76 -17.55 -6.45
C SER A 200 -8.37 -18.09 -5.07
N VAL A 201 -7.07 -18.26 -4.80
CA VAL A 201 -6.59 -18.63 -3.45
C VAL A 201 -6.91 -17.52 -2.45
N LEU A 202 -6.64 -16.26 -2.83
CA LEU A 202 -6.97 -15.10 -2.01
C LEU A 202 -8.48 -14.98 -1.76
N HIS A 203 -9.31 -15.21 -2.79
CA HIS A 203 -10.76 -15.25 -2.68
C HIS A 203 -11.22 -16.29 -1.64
N THR A 204 -10.70 -17.51 -1.73
CA THR A 204 -11.05 -18.58 -0.78
C THR A 204 -10.74 -18.20 0.68
N LYS A 205 -9.59 -17.52 0.90
CA LYS A 205 -9.21 -17.03 2.24
C LYS A 205 -10.16 -15.93 2.72
N THR A 206 -10.43 -14.93 1.88
CA THR A 206 -11.30 -13.80 2.24
C THR A 206 -12.75 -14.25 2.43
N ASP A 207 -13.24 -15.15 1.58
CA ASP A 207 -14.59 -15.71 1.70
C ASP A 207 -14.76 -16.51 3.00
N SER A 208 -13.76 -17.29 3.40
CA SER A 208 -13.76 -17.97 4.70
C SER A 208 -13.83 -17.00 5.88
N ILE A 209 -13.21 -15.83 5.81
CA ILE A 209 -13.30 -14.81 6.86
C ILE A 209 -14.68 -14.18 6.87
N LEU A 210 -15.18 -13.76 5.69
CA LEU A 210 -16.50 -13.14 5.53
C LEU A 210 -17.64 -14.09 5.85
N GLY A 211 -17.48 -15.40 5.59
CA GLY A 211 -18.45 -16.43 5.97
C GLY A 211 -18.58 -16.63 7.49
N ARG A 212 -17.48 -16.42 8.24
CA ARG A 212 -17.51 -16.44 9.73
C ARG A 212 -18.03 -15.14 10.33
N ASN A 213 -17.73 -14.03 9.70
CA ASN A 213 -18.17 -12.69 10.11
C ASN A 213 -18.41 -11.82 8.87
N ASN A 214 -19.68 -11.66 8.49
CA ASN A 214 -20.08 -10.88 7.32
C ASN A 214 -19.83 -9.37 7.46
N LYS A 215 -19.33 -8.93 8.62
CA LYS A 215 -18.87 -7.56 8.90
C LYS A 215 -17.37 -7.50 9.20
N ALA A 216 -16.59 -8.49 8.75
CA ALA A 216 -15.15 -8.45 8.92
C ALA A 216 -14.53 -7.26 8.20
N ASN A 217 -13.59 -6.58 8.85
CA ASN A 217 -12.79 -5.53 8.25
C ASN A 217 -11.61 -6.16 7.54
N ILE A 218 -11.61 -6.12 6.22
CA ILE A 218 -10.55 -6.69 5.39
C ILE A 218 -9.94 -5.59 4.53
N VAL A 219 -8.61 -5.51 4.51
CA VAL A 219 -7.81 -4.72 3.57
C VAL A 219 -6.90 -5.67 2.81
N ILE A 220 -6.92 -5.60 1.51
CA ILE A 220 -6.05 -6.33 0.61
C ILE A 220 -5.26 -5.29 -0.18
N MET A 221 -3.93 -5.39 -0.20
CA MET A 221 -3.09 -4.42 -0.88
C MET A 221 -1.83 -5.08 -1.46
N GLY A 222 -1.19 -4.38 -2.39
CA GLY A 222 0.06 -4.82 -3.01
C GLY A 222 0.10 -4.60 -4.50
N ASP A 223 1.13 -5.15 -5.14
CA ASP A 223 1.29 -5.19 -6.58
C ASP A 223 0.61 -6.46 -7.15
N PHE A 224 -0.49 -6.26 -7.84
CA PHE A 224 -1.25 -7.36 -8.45
C PHE A 224 -0.79 -7.68 -9.86
N ASN A 225 0.11 -6.89 -10.43
CA ASN A 225 0.53 -7.04 -11.83
C ASN A 225 -0.66 -7.13 -12.81
N ASP A 226 -1.85 -6.75 -12.37
CA ASP A 226 -3.09 -6.68 -13.15
C ASP A 226 -3.86 -5.38 -12.79
N TYR A 227 -4.65 -4.90 -13.74
CA TYR A 227 -5.51 -3.73 -13.56
C TYR A 227 -6.80 -4.10 -12.82
N PRO A 228 -7.50 -3.13 -12.20
CA PRO A 228 -8.78 -3.39 -11.52
C PRO A 228 -9.82 -4.06 -12.44
N THR A 229 -9.69 -3.87 -13.75
CA THR A 229 -10.58 -4.40 -14.78
C THR A 229 -10.19 -5.81 -15.27
N ASP A 230 -9.04 -6.34 -14.88
CA ASP A 230 -8.58 -7.66 -15.31
C ASP A 230 -9.34 -8.79 -14.60
N ALA A 231 -9.37 -9.96 -15.26
CA ALA A 231 -10.15 -11.11 -14.81
C ALA A 231 -9.76 -11.62 -13.42
N SER A 232 -8.48 -11.50 -13.06
CA SER A 232 -7.98 -11.88 -11.73
C SER A 232 -8.68 -11.13 -10.61
N LEU A 233 -8.93 -9.81 -10.80
CA LEU A 233 -9.55 -8.97 -9.80
C LEU A 233 -11.07 -8.99 -9.88
N GLN A 234 -11.63 -8.88 -11.09
CA GLN A 234 -13.09 -8.84 -11.26
C GLN A 234 -13.76 -10.18 -11.04
N LYS A 235 -13.18 -11.26 -11.59
CA LYS A 235 -13.82 -12.58 -11.64
C LYS A 235 -13.24 -13.52 -10.58
N ALA A 236 -11.92 -13.70 -10.55
CA ALA A 236 -11.32 -14.68 -9.66
C ALA A 236 -11.33 -14.23 -8.19
N LEU A 237 -11.02 -12.96 -7.90
CA LEU A 237 -11.14 -12.39 -6.55
C LEU A 237 -12.57 -11.89 -6.26
N GLY A 238 -13.30 -11.44 -7.26
CA GLY A 238 -14.65 -10.89 -7.07
C GLY A 238 -14.68 -9.48 -6.49
N ALA A 239 -13.59 -8.71 -6.64
CA ALA A 239 -13.53 -7.33 -6.18
C ALA A 239 -14.34 -6.41 -7.10
N LYS A 240 -15.32 -5.73 -6.53
CA LYS A 240 -16.24 -4.86 -7.28
C LYS A 240 -15.74 -3.42 -7.37
N ARG A 241 -16.29 -2.69 -8.34
CA ARG A 241 -16.22 -1.23 -8.36
C ARG A 241 -17.00 -0.64 -7.18
N LEU A 242 -16.62 0.57 -6.77
CA LEU A 242 -17.32 1.31 -5.72
C LEU A 242 -18.65 1.86 -6.24
N GLU A 243 -19.72 1.12 -6.02
CA GLU A 243 -21.09 1.52 -6.37
C GLU A 243 -22.00 1.25 -5.18
N LYS A 244 -22.77 2.28 -4.79
CA LYS A 244 -23.73 2.16 -3.68
C LYS A 244 -25.01 1.44 -4.14
N PRO A 245 -25.69 0.69 -3.26
CA PRO A 245 -25.36 0.47 -1.85
C PRO A 245 -24.23 -0.56 -1.65
N TYR A 246 -23.39 -0.35 -0.63
CA TYR A 246 -22.31 -1.28 -0.30
C TYR A 246 -22.81 -2.43 0.59
N ALA A 247 -22.53 -3.67 0.19
CA ALA A 247 -22.77 -4.85 1.01
C ALA A 247 -21.54 -5.13 1.89
N SER A 248 -21.73 -5.29 3.20
CA SER A 248 -20.64 -5.44 4.18
C SER A 248 -19.71 -6.61 3.87
N ASN A 249 -20.26 -7.72 3.36
CA ASN A 249 -19.55 -8.96 3.03
C ASN A 249 -19.02 -9.02 1.59
N GLN A 250 -18.89 -7.88 0.89
CA GLN A 250 -18.38 -7.80 -0.46
C GLN A 250 -17.05 -7.05 -0.47
N LEU A 251 -16.15 -7.41 -1.37
CA LEU A 251 -14.89 -6.70 -1.61
C LEU A 251 -15.09 -5.59 -2.65
N TYR A 252 -14.49 -4.42 -2.41
CA TYR A 252 -14.52 -3.25 -3.27
C TYR A 252 -13.11 -2.73 -3.54
N ASN A 253 -12.78 -2.48 -4.79
CA ASN A 253 -11.47 -2.04 -5.22
C ASN A 253 -11.48 -0.53 -5.51
N PHE A 254 -10.67 0.22 -4.76
CA PHE A 254 -10.55 1.67 -4.89
C PHE A 254 -9.87 2.13 -6.19
N MET A 255 -9.08 1.25 -6.82
CA MET A 255 -8.22 1.67 -7.93
C MET A 255 -8.94 1.82 -9.27
N TYR A 256 -10.24 1.46 -9.38
CA TYR A 256 -11.01 1.60 -10.61
C TYR A 256 -11.02 3.03 -11.16
N SER A 257 -11.40 4.00 -10.34
CA SER A 257 -11.51 5.41 -10.78
C SER A 257 -10.15 6.01 -11.14
N ILE A 258 -9.08 5.58 -10.45
CA ILE A 258 -7.71 6.00 -10.71
C ILE A 258 -7.28 5.45 -12.08
N HIS A 259 -7.49 4.15 -12.33
CA HIS A 259 -7.12 3.52 -13.58
C HIS A 259 -7.87 4.11 -14.78
N GLU A 260 -9.17 4.34 -14.66
CA GLU A 260 -10.01 4.91 -15.72
C GLU A 260 -9.70 6.38 -16.04
N SER A 261 -9.11 7.11 -15.10
CA SER A 261 -8.61 8.47 -15.33
C SER A 261 -7.22 8.52 -15.97
N ASN A 262 -6.69 7.39 -16.47
CA ASN A 262 -5.33 7.24 -16.99
C ASN A 262 -4.27 7.66 -15.99
N LYS A 263 -4.53 7.39 -14.71
CA LYS A 263 -3.58 7.53 -13.60
C LYS A 263 -3.25 6.14 -13.06
N GLY A 264 -2.21 6.06 -12.27
CA GLY A 264 -1.81 4.80 -11.68
C GLY A 264 -0.51 4.89 -10.92
N SER A 265 -0.08 3.77 -10.42
CA SER A 265 1.16 3.61 -9.67
C SER A 265 2.38 3.27 -10.53
N HIS A 266 2.16 2.77 -11.73
CA HIS A 266 3.21 2.31 -12.63
C HIS A 266 3.01 2.87 -14.04
N LYS A 267 4.09 3.20 -14.76
CA LYS A 267 4.03 3.66 -16.15
C LYS A 267 4.77 2.71 -17.07
N HIS A 268 4.08 2.21 -18.09
CA HIS A 268 4.64 1.32 -19.12
C HIS A 268 4.27 1.80 -20.52
N ASP A 269 5.25 1.88 -21.43
CA ASP A 269 5.08 2.36 -22.80
C ASP A 269 4.20 3.63 -22.91
N GLY A 270 4.48 4.61 -22.06
CA GLY A 270 3.80 5.90 -22.04
C GLY A 270 2.45 5.94 -21.33
N SER A 271 1.89 4.78 -20.96
CA SER A 271 0.59 4.68 -20.32
C SER A 271 0.73 4.42 -18.81
N TRP A 272 0.02 5.21 -18.01
CA TRP A 272 -0.11 4.95 -16.58
C TRP A 272 -1.11 3.83 -16.32
N GLY A 273 -0.79 2.97 -15.36
CA GLY A 273 -1.64 1.86 -14.95
C GLY A 273 -1.66 1.66 -13.44
N ALA A 274 -2.81 1.28 -12.91
CA ALA A 274 -2.98 0.95 -11.51
C ALA A 274 -2.71 -0.56 -11.31
N LEU A 275 -1.43 -0.95 -11.21
CA LEU A 275 -1.01 -2.32 -10.90
C LEU A 275 -1.03 -2.59 -9.39
N ASP A 276 -0.74 -1.56 -8.58
CA ASP A 276 -0.88 -1.63 -7.14
C ASP A 276 -2.33 -1.39 -6.75
N GLN A 277 -2.88 -2.27 -5.92
CA GLN A 277 -4.28 -2.27 -5.55
C GLN A 277 -4.46 -1.98 -4.06
N ILE A 278 -5.60 -1.32 -3.73
CA ILE A 278 -6.16 -1.28 -2.39
C ILE A 278 -7.62 -1.71 -2.51
N ILE A 279 -7.95 -2.84 -1.91
CA ILE A 279 -9.27 -3.46 -1.92
C ILE A 279 -9.74 -3.61 -0.47
N VAL A 280 -10.98 -3.26 -0.21
CA VAL A 280 -11.53 -3.27 1.15
C VAL A 280 -12.85 -4.03 1.19
N SER A 281 -13.18 -4.62 2.36
CA SER A 281 -14.53 -5.13 2.60
C SER A 281 -15.53 -3.98 2.75
N GLY A 282 -16.77 -4.20 2.31
CA GLY A 282 -17.81 -3.19 2.35
C GLY A 282 -18.17 -2.71 3.77
N ASN A 283 -17.84 -3.49 4.80
CA ASN A 283 -17.97 -3.01 6.17
C ASN A 283 -17.13 -1.77 6.43
N LEU A 284 -15.91 -1.68 5.89
CA LEU A 284 -15.04 -0.50 6.00
C LEU A 284 -15.56 0.73 5.26
N LEU A 285 -16.53 0.57 4.35
CA LEU A 285 -17.19 1.65 3.63
C LEU A 285 -18.47 2.14 4.33
N THR A 286 -19.01 1.36 5.27
CA THR A 286 -20.31 1.62 5.91
C THR A 286 -20.23 1.73 7.43
N SER A 287 -19.13 1.32 8.04
CA SER A 287 -18.89 1.41 9.48
C SER A 287 -18.93 2.87 9.96
N LYS A 288 -19.31 3.05 11.23
CA LYS A 288 -19.32 4.36 11.88
C LYS A 288 -18.14 4.57 12.83
N THR A 289 -17.39 3.50 13.14
CA THR A 289 -16.29 3.52 14.12
C THR A 289 -14.92 3.53 13.48
N PHE A 290 -14.72 2.66 12.44
CA PHE A 290 -13.48 2.54 11.69
C PHE A 290 -13.82 2.36 10.22
N TYR A 291 -13.54 3.36 9.39
CA TYR A 291 -14.00 3.42 8.00
C TYR A 291 -13.04 4.19 7.09
N CYS A 292 -13.20 4.01 5.78
CA CYS A 292 -12.44 4.71 4.76
C CYS A 292 -13.34 5.06 3.56
N HIS A 293 -12.86 5.91 2.65
CA HIS A 293 -13.66 6.38 1.51
C HIS A 293 -13.00 6.20 0.16
N GLU A 294 -11.69 6.41 0.07
CA GLU A 294 -10.94 6.41 -1.18
C GLU A 294 -9.47 6.02 -0.94
N ALA A 295 -8.83 5.50 -1.98
CA ALA A 295 -7.38 5.38 -2.05
C ALA A 295 -6.80 6.45 -2.99
N LYS A 296 -5.51 6.74 -2.80
CA LYS A 296 -4.77 7.74 -3.57
C LYS A 296 -3.42 7.18 -3.99
N VAL A 297 -2.91 7.70 -5.09
CA VAL A 297 -1.50 7.50 -5.49
C VAL A 297 -0.68 8.63 -4.87
N PHE A 298 0.45 8.30 -4.29
CA PHE A 298 1.39 9.30 -3.77
C PHE A 298 2.40 9.66 -4.86
N ASP A 299 2.07 10.69 -5.63
CA ASP A 299 2.80 11.17 -6.80
C ASP A 299 3.61 12.45 -6.52
N ALA A 300 4.23 12.52 -5.34
CA ALA A 300 5.07 13.65 -4.96
C ALA A 300 6.17 13.89 -6.01
N GLU A 301 6.46 15.17 -6.33
CA GLU A 301 7.37 15.56 -7.42
C GLU A 301 8.74 14.89 -7.34
N PHE A 302 9.27 14.65 -6.14
CA PHE A 302 10.57 13.98 -5.97
C PHE A 302 10.56 12.49 -6.35
N LEU A 303 9.39 11.86 -6.48
CA LEU A 303 9.24 10.47 -6.96
C LEU A 303 9.18 10.38 -8.48
N LEU A 304 9.16 11.51 -9.17
CA LEU A 304 8.91 11.59 -10.59
C LEU A 304 10.11 12.15 -11.33
N GLU A 305 10.34 11.67 -12.54
CA GLU A 305 11.27 12.25 -13.50
C GLU A 305 10.56 12.49 -14.84
N ASN A 306 11.23 13.21 -15.75
CA ASN A 306 10.69 13.41 -17.10
C ASN A 306 10.83 12.13 -17.93
N ASP A 307 9.75 11.71 -18.55
CA ASP A 307 9.76 10.63 -19.53
C ASP A 307 10.18 11.19 -20.88
N LEU A 308 11.45 10.93 -21.24
CA LEU A 308 12.04 11.46 -22.48
C LEU A 308 11.56 10.71 -23.73
N LYS A 309 11.00 9.50 -23.58
CA LYS A 309 10.53 8.69 -24.71
C LYS A 309 9.05 8.96 -25.02
N PHE A 310 8.21 9.03 -24.02
CA PHE A 310 6.76 9.12 -24.19
C PHE A 310 6.17 10.44 -23.66
N LEU A 311 7.01 11.37 -23.26
CA LEU A 311 6.67 12.66 -22.68
C LEU A 311 5.95 12.59 -21.32
N GLY A 312 5.84 13.74 -20.67
CA GLY A 312 5.26 13.85 -19.33
C GLY A 312 6.19 13.31 -18.25
N LYS A 313 5.58 12.81 -17.16
CA LYS A 313 6.30 12.27 -16.00
C LYS A 313 6.23 10.76 -15.97
N GLN A 314 7.22 10.12 -15.34
CA GLN A 314 7.28 8.71 -15.00
C GLN A 314 7.87 8.54 -13.61
N PRO A 315 7.71 7.39 -12.94
CA PRO A 315 8.38 7.11 -11.67
C PRO A 315 9.90 7.21 -11.85
N PHE A 316 10.55 7.85 -10.89
CA PHE A 316 12.02 7.93 -10.83
C PHE A 316 12.56 6.64 -10.21
N ARG A 317 12.84 5.67 -11.04
CA ARG A 317 13.20 4.30 -10.67
C ARG A 317 14.67 4.14 -10.29
N THR A 318 14.98 3.06 -9.58
CA THR A 318 16.35 2.72 -9.12
C THR A 318 17.28 2.45 -10.29
N TYR A 319 16.81 1.69 -11.28
CA TYR A 319 17.54 1.38 -12.51
C TYR A 319 16.69 1.63 -13.75
N ASN A 320 17.32 2.13 -14.81
CA ASN A 320 16.75 2.13 -16.15
C ASN A 320 17.59 1.16 -17.01
N GLY A 321 17.05 -0.03 -17.28
CA GLY A 321 17.85 -1.16 -17.77
C GLY A 321 18.97 -1.50 -16.78
N MET A 322 20.22 -1.44 -17.21
CA MET A 322 21.39 -1.69 -16.37
C MET A 322 21.97 -0.42 -15.73
N LYS A 323 21.46 0.76 -16.10
CA LYS A 323 21.98 2.04 -15.61
C LYS A 323 21.38 2.40 -14.27
N TYR A 324 22.20 2.53 -13.23
CA TYR A 324 21.80 3.00 -11.91
C TYR A 324 21.41 4.49 -11.96
N GLN A 325 20.18 4.81 -11.55
CA GLN A 325 19.61 6.16 -11.63
C GLN A 325 19.58 6.88 -10.26
N LYS A 326 19.81 6.19 -9.16
CA LYS A 326 19.63 6.71 -7.79
C LYS A 326 18.19 7.14 -7.48
N GLY A 327 17.22 6.58 -8.16
CA GLY A 327 15.79 6.86 -7.95
C GLY A 327 15.21 6.08 -6.78
N PHE A 328 13.91 6.00 -6.76
CA PHE A 328 13.11 5.42 -5.67
C PHE A 328 12.56 4.04 -6.03
N SER A 329 11.69 3.99 -7.01
CA SER A 329 11.05 2.77 -7.53
C SER A 329 10.41 3.05 -8.89
N ASP A 330 10.14 2.01 -9.67
CA ASP A 330 9.30 2.06 -10.88
C ASP A 330 7.79 2.07 -10.54
N HIS A 331 7.45 1.95 -9.27
CA HIS A 331 6.10 2.12 -8.76
C HIS A 331 6.00 3.37 -7.87
N LEU A 332 4.82 3.99 -7.88
CA LEU A 332 4.43 5.01 -6.90
C LEU A 332 3.64 4.34 -5.77
N PRO A 333 3.82 4.77 -4.51
CA PRO A 333 3.02 4.26 -3.42
C PRO A 333 1.53 4.55 -3.61
N VAL A 334 0.68 3.62 -3.18
CA VAL A 334 -0.75 3.84 -3.04
C VAL A 334 -1.13 3.82 -1.56
N TYR A 335 -2.10 4.62 -1.16
CA TYR A 335 -2.48 4.73 0.25
C TYR A 335 -3.95 5.03 0.43
N VAL A 336 -4.43 4.74 1.63
CA VAL A 336 -5.78 5.02 2.08
C VAL A 336 -5.76 5.59 3.50
N ASP A 337 -6.55 6.62 3.73
CA ASP A 337 -6.79 7.20 5.04
C ASP A 337 -8.04 6.56 5.66
N PHE A 338 -7.89 6.03 6.87
CA PHE A 338 -8.97 5.54 7.69
C PHE A 338 -9.32 6.56 8.76
N PHE A 339 -10.59 6.68 9.00
CA PHE A 339 -11.15 7.55 10.02
C PHE A 339 -11.61 6.70 11.20
N MET A 340 -11.29 7.17 12.39
CA MET A 340 -11.71 6.57 13.64
C MET A 340 -12.60 7.56 14.38
N LYS A 341 -13.78 7.11 14.78
CA LYS A 341 -14.61 7.90 15.68
C LYS A 341 -14.27 7.50 17.11
N ASP A 342 -13.97 8.49 17.94
CA ASP A 342 -13.78 8.26 19.37
C ASP A 342 -15.04 7.61 19.96
N LEU A 343 -14.85 6.54 20.73
CA LEU A 343 -15.90 5.81 21.44
C LEU A 343 -16.36 6.59 22.67
#